data_5f0bb712638f0139ff9f9e5664f336c1
#
_entry.id   5f0bb712638f0139ff9f9e5664f336c1
#
_cell.length_a   1.000
_cell.length_b   1.000
_cell.length_c   1.000
_cell.angle_alpha   90.00
_cell.angle_beta   90.00
_cell.angle_gamma   90.00
#
_symmetry.space_group_name_H-M   'P 1'
#
loop_
_entity.id
_entity.type
_entity.pdbx_description
1 polymer ?
#
loop_
_entity_poly.entity_id
_entity_poly.type
_entity_poly.pdbx_seq_one_letter_code
_entity_poly.pdbx_strand_id
1 'polypeptide(L)'
;VPRADGTLDVCGVSGAESMPVDPARVEPEPGGAEKLIDVTTRLVPSLEGAEVIARQACFRPVTADGLPLIGPVPGLENVHVATGHFVWGMLNAPGTATALADLLLTGASAEIDLSPFAPARMRPLDPADLELS
;
A
#
# COMPACT_ATOMS: atom_id res chain seq x y z
N VAL A 1 5.43 -13.81 -7.54
CA VAL A 1 6.33 -14.30 -6.46
C VAL A 1 6.01 -15.76 -6.18
N PRO A 2 6.97 -16.69 -6.32
CA PRO A 2 6.76 -18.09 -5.94
C PRO A 2 6.57 -18.21 -4.42
N ARG A 3 5.67 -19.09 -4.02
CA ARG A 3 5.37 -19.40 -2.61
C ARG A 3 5.86 -20.81 -2.24
N ALA A 4 6.05 -21.06 -0.95
CA ALA A 4 6.55 -22.34 -0.45
C ALA A 4 5.59 -23.53 -0.70
N ASP A 5 4.30 -23.25 -0.89
CA ASP A 5 3.27 -24.26 -1.22
C ASP A 5 3.22 -24.64 -2.71
N GLY A 6 4.14 -24.09 -3.52
CA GLY A 6 4.21 -24.33 -4.96
C GLY A 6 3.30 -23.44 -5.80
N THR A 7 2.57 -22.50 -5.20
CA THR A 7 1.77 -21.52 -5.94
C THR A 7 2.60 -20.32 -6.41
N LEU A 8 2.12 -19.63 -7.43
CA LEU A 8 2.69 -18.39 -7.92
C LEU A 8 1.71 -17.24 -7.68
N ASP A 9 2.16 -16.24 -6.94
CA ASP A 9 1.41 -15.00 -6.75
C ASP A 9 1.83 -13.96 -7.80
N VAL A 10 0.86 -13.44 -8.54
CA VAL A 10 1.07 -12.49 -9.63
C VAL A 10 0.22 -11.25 -9.38
N CYS A 11 0.83 -10.08 -9.43
CA CYS A 11 0.14 -8.80 -9.31
C CYS A 11 0.76 -7.77 -10.25
N GLY A 12 0.03 -6.70 -10.59
CA GLY A 12 0.59 -5.64 -11.44
C GLY A 12 -0.42 -4.85 -12.24
N VAL A 13 -1.68 -5.26 -12.29
CA VAL A 13 -2.76 -4.44 -12.86
C VAL A 13 -3.26 -3.47 -11.79
N SER A 14 -3.34 -2.19 -12.14
CA SER A 14 -3.90 -1.14 -11.29
C SER A 14 -5.09 -0.52 -11.98
N GLY A 15 -6.17 -0.33 -11.26
CA GLY A 15 -7.35 0.41 -11.67
C GLY A 15 -7.50 1.71 -10.89
N ALA A 16 -8.50 2.50 -11.27
CA ALA A 16 -8.89 3.75 -10.59
C ALA A 16 -10.32 3.64 -10.02
N GLU A 17 -10.70 2.44 -9.62
CA GLU A 17 -12.02 2.20 -9.04
C GLU A 17 -12.20 2.95 -7.71
N SER A 18 -13.43 3.40 -7.47
CA SER A 18 -13.78 4.03 -6.20
C SER A 18 -13.68 3.01 -5.06
N MET A 19 -13.13 3.44 -3.94
CA MET A 19 -13.01 2.60 -2.76
C MET A 19 -14.39 2.38 -2.12
N PRO A 20 -14.86 1.12 -1.98
CA PRO A 20 -16.10 0.85 -1.26
C PRO A 20 -15.90 1.12 0.24
N VAL A 21 -16.97 1.53 0.92
CA VAL A 21 -16.97 1.72 2.38
C VAL A 21 -16.68 0.41 3.11
N ASP A 22 -17.25 -0.69 2.62
CA ASP A 22 -16.99 -2.02 3.15
C ASP A 22 -15.80 -2.66 2.43
N PRO A 23 -14.66 -2.89 3.10
CA PRO A 23 -13.48 -3.48 2.48
C PRO A 23 -13.71 -4.91 1.96
N ALA A 24 -14.72 -5.63 2.47
CA ALA A 24 -15.09 -6.95 1.95
C ALA A 24 -15.67 -6.91 0.53
N ARG A 25 -16.06 -5.73 0.06
CA ARG A 25 -16.60 -5.50 -1.28
C ARG A 25 -15.56 -5.07 -2.31
N VAL A 26 -14.27 -5.10 -1.95
CA VAL A 26 -13.18 -4.82 -2.89
C VAL A 26 -13.05 -6.00 -3.85
N GLU A 27 -13.31 -5.74 -5.13
CA GLU A 27 -13.26 -6.74 -6.19
C GLU A 27 -12.16 -6.41 -7.21
N PRO A 28 -11.61 -7.40 -7.90
CA PRO A 28 -10.69 -7.16 -9.01
C PRO A 28 -11.37 -6.38 -10.14
N GLU A 29 -10.63 -5.45 -10.75
CA GLU A 29 -11.07 -4.77 -11.96
C GLU A 29 -11.47 -5.80 -13.04
N PRO A 30 -12.62 -5.61 -13.74
CA PRO A 30 -13.04 -6.49 -14.84
C PRO A 30 -11.92 -6.66 -15.88
N GLY A 31 -11.59 -7.89 -16.19
CA GLY A 31 -10.51 -8.22 -17.14
C GLY A 31 -9.08 -8.06 -16.58
N GLY A 32 -8.92 -7.61 -15.33
CA GLY A 32 -7.60 -7.44 -14.71
C GLY A 32 -6.85 -8.76 -14.51
N ALA A 33 -7.56 -9.79 -14.06
CA ALA A 33 -6.98 -11.12 -13.87
C ALA A 33 -6.57 -11.76 -15.21
N GLU A 34 -7.38 -11.62 -16.25
CA GLU A 34 -7.11 -12.11 -17.60
C GLU A 34 -5.86 -11.45 -18.21
N LYS A 35 -5.69 -10.14 -18.00
CA LYS A 35 -4.46 -9.43 -18.40
C LYS A 35 -3.21 -10.00 -17.68
N LEU A 36 -3.33 -10.28 -16.38
CA LEU A 36 -2.22 -10.87 -15.62
C LEU A 36 -1.90 -12.29 -16.08
N ILE A 37 -2.89 -13.11 -16.38
CA ILE A 37 -2.70 -14.46 -16.93
C ILE A 37 -1.98 -14.38 -18.28
N ASP A 38 -2.45 -13.54 -19.21
CA ASP A 38 -1.82 -13.38 -20.52
C ASP A 38 -0.35 -12.94 -20.40
N VAL A 39 -0.06 -11.91 -19.62
CA VAL A 39 1.33 -11.47 -19.41
C VAL A 39 2.18 -12.55 -18.76
N THR A 40 1.63 -13.24 -17.77
CA THR A 40 2.36 -14.29 -17.05
C THR A 40 2.70 -15.47 -17.92
N THR A 41 1.76 -15.96 -18.72
CA THR A 41 1.99 -17.09 -19.64
C THR A 41 2.96 -16.74 -20.76
N ARG A 42 2.95 -15.48 -21.24
CA ARG A 42 3.98 -15.02 -22.19
C ARG A 42 5.38 -14.96 -21.60
N LEU A 43 5.52 -14.58 -20.34
CA LEU A 43 6.82 -14.53 -19.65
C LEU A 43 7.29 -15.90 -19.17
N VAL A 44 6.35 -16.76 -18.79
CA VAL A 44 6.60 -18.10 -18.23
C VAL A 44 5.67 -19.10 -18.93
N PRO A 45 6.01 -19.57 -20.14
CA PRO A 45 5.13 -20.45 -20.93
C PRO A 45 4.74 -21.75 -20.24
N SER A 46 5.53 -22.23 -19.28
CA SER A 46 5.21 -23.42 -18.50
C SER A 46 3.99 -23.29 -17.60
N LEU A 47 3.46 -22.07 -17.44
CA LEU A 47 2.23 -21.79 -16.69
C LEU A 47 0.99 -21.77 -17.59
N GLU A 48 1.11 -22.06 -18.88
CA GLU A 48 -0.03 -22.20 -19.75
C GLU A 48 -0.97 -23.30 -19.25
N GLY A 49 -2.24 -22.97 -19.06
CA GLY A 49 -3.23 -23.90 -18.49
C GLY A 49 -3.15 -24.12 -16.98
N ALA A 50 -2.28 -23.41 -16.27
CA ALA A 50 -2.23 -23.49 -14.81
C ALA A 50 -3.55 -23.06 -14.18
N GLU A 51 -3.96 -23.74 -13.10
CA GLU A 51 -5.15 -23.42 -12.35
C GLU A 51 -5.03 -22.05 -11.65
N VAL A 52 -6.04 -21.21 -11.79
CA VAL A 52 -6.14 -19.95 -11.05
C VAL A 52 -6.93 -20.19 -9.77
N ILE A 53 -6.24 -20.33 -8.66
CA ILE A 53 -6.83 -20.66 -7.36
C ILE A 53 -7.47 -19.47 -6.63
N ALA A 54 -7.06 -18.24 -6.95
CA ALA A 54 -7.63 -17.03 -6.35
C ALA A 54 -7.52 -15.82 -7.29
N ARG A 55 -8.49 -14.92 -7.20
CA ARG A 55 -8.46 -13.58 -7.77
C ARG A 55 -8.75 -12.59 -6.67
N GLN A 56 -7.86 -11.64 -6.46
CA GLN A 56 -7.95 -10.69 -5.35
C GLN A 56 -7.56 -9.29 -5.81
N ALA A 57 -8.17 -8.29 -5.17
CA ALA A 57 -7.76 -6.90 -5.29
C ALA A 57 -7.57 -6.29 -3.90
N CYS A 58 -6.78 -5.24 -3.82
CA CYS A 58 -6.62 -4.45 -2.61
C CYS A 58 -6.29 -3.00 -2.98
N PHE A 59 -6.64 -2.09 -2.11
CA PHE A 59 -6.20 -0.70 -2.23
C PHE A 59 -4.81 -0.52 -1.63
N ARG A 60 -4.06 0.37 -2.25
CA ARG A 60 -2.74 0.79 -1.77
C ARG A 60 -2.85 2.18 -1.18
N PRO A 61 -2.32 2.42 0.02
CA PRO A 61 -2.31 3.75 0.60
C PRO A 61 -1.37 4.66 -0.20
N VAL A 62 -1.92 5.70 -0.80
CA VAL A 62 -1.19 6.68 -1.62
C VAL A 62 -1.40 8.07 -1.04
N THR A 63 -0.35 8.86 -1.01
CA THR A 63 -0.38 10.28 -0.64
C THR A 63 -0.36 11.13 -1.90
N ALA A 64 -0.82 12.36 -1.80
CA ALA A 64 -0.88 13.28 -2.95
C ALA A 64 0.50 13.62 -3.53
N ASP A 65 1.55 13.58 -2.70
CA ASP A 65 2.93 13.87 -3.09
C ASP A 65 3.78 12.61 -3.36
N GLY A 66 3.19 11.42 -3.19
CA GLY A 66 3.87 10.13 -3.40
C GLY A 66 4.88 9.75 -2.30
N LEU A 67 5.03 10.55 -1.24
CA LEU A 67 5.89 10.24 -0.10
C LEU A 67 5.08 9.64 1.05
N PRO A 68 5.58 8.66 1.80
CA PRO A 68 4.87 8.11 2.94
C PRO A 68 4.67 9.16 4.05
N LEU A 69 3.67 8.92 4.91
CA LEU A 69 3.43 9.67 6.13
C LEU A 69 4.00 8.88 7.30
N ILE A 70 5.00 9.45 8.00
CA ILE A 70 5.65 8.79 9.14
C ILE A 70 5.86 9.85 10.23
N GLY A 71 5.23 9.66 11.39
CA GLY A 71 5.41 10.57 12.52
C GLY A 71 4.10 10.91 13.26
N PRO A 72 4.15 11.94 14.13
CA PRO A 72 3.01 12.34 14.94
C PRO A 72 1.89 12.93 14.08
N VAL A 73 0.65 12.61 14.44
CA VAL A 73 -0.53 13.18 13.79
C VAL A 73 -0.82 14.57 14.37
N PRO A 74 -0.88 15.63 13.54
CA PRO A 74 -1.14 16.99 14.01
C PRO A 74 -2.44 17.08 14.82
N GLY A 75 -2.38 17.76 15.95
CA GLY A 75 -3.55 18.00 16.83
C GLY A 75 -3.97 16.81 17.70
N LEU A 76 -3.26 15.68 17.64
CA LEU A 76 -3.50 14.52 18.50
C LEU A 76 -2.28 14.21 19.35
N GLU A 77 -2.48 14.01 20.65
CA GLU A 77 -1.41 13.60 21.56
C GLU A 77 -1.23 12.08 21.51
N ASN A 78 0.04 11.64 21.49
CA ASN A 78 0.44 10.22 21.51
C ASN A 78 -0.11 9.38 20.33
N VAL A 79 -0.51 10.02 19.23
CA VAL A 79 -0.96 9.34 18.02
C VAL A 79 0.08 9.52 16.93
N HIS A 80 0.55 8.41 16.38
CA HIS A 80 1.52 8.38 15.29
C HIS A 80 0.97 7.57 14.12
N VAL A 81 1.43 7.88 12.93
CA VAL A 81 1.06 7.17 11.70
C VAL A 81 2.31 6.74 10.94
N ALA A 82 2.23 5.57 10.31
CA ALA A 82 3.20 5.11 9.31
C ALA A 82 2.41 4.47 8.16
N THR A 83 2.22 5.19 7.05
CA THR A 83 1.40 4.76 5.92
C THR A 83 1.82 5.45 4.62
N GLY A 84 1.12 5.15 3.52
CA GLY A 84 1.35 5.86 2.25
C GLY A 84 2.54 5.35 1.43
N HIS A 85 3.07 4.18 1.72
CA HIS A 85 4.25 3.62 1.02
C HIS A 85 3.95 3.08 -0.38
N PHE A 86 2.73 3.14 -0.84
CA PHE A 86 2.30 2.64 -2.15
C PHE A 86 2.72 1.18 -2.37
N VAL A 87 3.48 0.87 -3.43
CA VAL A 87 3.96 -0.48 -3.75
C VAL A 87 5.17 -0.93 -2.92
N TRP A 88 5.81 0.01 -2.22
CA TRP A 88 7.10 -0.19 -1.53
C TRP A 88 6.94 -0.52 -0.04
N GLY A 89 5.70 -0.74 0.43
CA GLY A 89 5.42 -0.92 1.85
C GLY A 89 6.25 -2.02 2.50
N MET A 90 6.26 -3.22 1.93
CA MET A 90 7.05 -4.33 2.48
C MET A 90 8.56 -4.08 2.44
N LEU A 91 9.07 -3.48 1.36
CA LEU A 91 10.49 -3.16 1.22
C LEU A 91 10.95 -2.13 2.25
N ASN A 92 10.12 -1.10 2.48
CA ASN A 92 10.46 0.01 3.36
C ASN A 92 10.07 -0.25 4.83
N ALA A 93 9.29 -1.30 5.12
CA ALA A 93 8.81 -1.58 6.46
C ALA A 93 9.93 -1.67 7.53
N PRO A 94 11.07 -2.34 7.31
CA PRO A 94 12.14 -2.40 8.32
C PRO A 94 12.70 -1.01 8.65
N GLY A 95 13.04 -0.21 7.65
CA GLY A 95 13.56 1.15 7.86
C GLY A 95 12.54 2.08 8.52
N THR A 96 11.28 2.00 8.09
CA THR A 96 10.18 2.74 8.70
C THR A 96 9.99 2.36 10.16
N ALA A 97 10.03 1.07 10.48
CA ALA A 97 9.86 0.58 11.84
C ALA A 97 11.00 1.07 12.77
N THR A 98 12.25 1.01 12.30
CA THR A 98 13.41 1.52 13.05
C THR A 98 13.26 3.02 13.30
N ALA A 99 13.00 3.81 12.26
CA ALA A 99 12.88 5.25 12.39
C ALA A 99 11.71 5.68 13.31
N LEU A 100 10.58 4.99 13.20
CA LEU A 100 9.42 5.26 14.05
C LEU A 100 9.66 4.84 15.50
N ALA A 101 10.34 3.72 15.73
CA ALA A 101 10.72 3.28 17.07
C ALA A 101 11.66 4.28 17.75
N ASP A 102 12.67 4.76 17.04
CA ASP A 102 13.57 5.81 17.52
C ASP A 102 12.79 7.08 17.88
N LEU A 103 11.92 7.53 16.98
CA LEU A 103 11.09 8.70 17.21
C LEU A 103 10.23 8.55 18.48
N LEU A 104 9.60 7.40 18.67
CA LEU A 104 8.75 7.12 19.82
C LEU A 104 9.53 7.03 21.14
N LEU A 105 10.73 6.47 21.12
CA LEU A 105 11.53 6.22 22.32
C LEU A 105 12.39 7.42 22.71
N THR A 106 12.89 8.18 21.75
CA THR A 106 13.89 9.24 21.98
C THR A 106 13.45 10.63 21.51
N GLY A 107 12.32 10.72 20.80
CA GLY A 107 11.81 11.97 20.24
C GLY A 107 12.37 12.34 18.86
N ALA A 108 13.33 11.56 18.34
CA ALA A 108 13.89 11.77 17.01
C ALA A 108 14.45 10.47 16.44
N SER A 109 14.46 10.31 15.13
CA SER A 109 15.20 9.22 14.49
C SER A 109 16.66 9.62 14.31
N ALA A 110 17.57 8.73 14.68
CA ALA A 110 19.01 9.01 14.65
C ALA A 110 19.62 8.89 13.25
N GLU A 111 19.11 7.97 12.43
CA GLU A 111 19.71 7.62 11.14
C GLU A 111 18.89 8.13 9.94
N ILE A 112 17.59 8.36 10.11
CA ILE A 112 16.68 8.73 9.01
C ILE A 112 16.03 10.07 9.34
N ASP A 113 16.25 11.06 8.49
CA ASP A 113 15.50 12.31 8.56
C ASP A 113 14.03 12.08 8.21
N LEU A 114 13.16 12.18 9.20
CA LEU A 114 11.71 12.00 9.04
C LEU A 114 10.99 13.30 8.65
N SER A 115 11.66 14.43 8.55
CA SER A 115 11.03 15.72 8.22
C SER A 115 10.31 15.71 6.86
N PRO A 116 10.82 15.07 5.78
CA PRO A 116 10.11 14.97 4.52
C PRO A 116 8.84 14.11 4.59
N PHE A 117 8.74 13.25 5.61
CA PHE A 117 7.63 12.32 5.78
C PHE A 117 6.62 12.77 6.84
N ALA A 118 6.85 13.92 7.47
CA ALA A 118 6.01 14.41 8.55
C ALA A 118 4.54 14.57 8.10
N PRO A 119 3.55 14.02 8.84
CA PRO A 119 2.13 14.18 8.51
C PRO A 119 1.67 15.65 8.42
N ALA A 120 2.31 16.55 9.18
CA ALA A 120 2.04 17.98 9.18
C ALA A 120 2.26 18.67 7.81
N ARG A 121 2.97 18.04 6.86
CA ARG A 121 3.15 18.58 5.51
C ARG A 121 1.88 18.48 4.66
N MET A 122 0.96 17.61 5.03
CA MET A 122 -0.30 17.43 4.31
C MET A 122 -1.31 18.49 4.73
N ARG A 123 -2.08 19.00 3.77
CA ARG A 123 -3.23 19.83 4.07
C ARG A 123 -4.24 19.04 4.91
N PRO A 124 -4.80 19.62 5.98
CA PRO A 124 -5.91 18.98 6.68
C PRO A 124 -7.03 18.61 5.70
N LEU A 125 -7.63 17.45 5.88
CA LEU A 125 -8.79 17.04 5.09
C LEU A 125 -9.95 17.99 5.42
N ASP A 126 -10.61 18.52 4.41
CA ASP A 126 -11.90 19.17 4.58
C ASP A 126 -12.94 18.08 4.87
N PRO A 127 -13.79 18.23 5.91
CA PRO A 127 -14.89 17.29 6.15
C PRO A 127 -15.76 17.06 4.91
N ALA A 128 -15.91 18.04 4.02
CA ALA A 128 -16.60 17.92 2.76
C ALA A 128 -15.91 16.94 1.77
N ASP A 129 -14.59 16.76 1.87
CA ASP A 129 -13.83 15.80 1.06
C ASP A 129 -14.08 14.33 1.53
N LEU A 130 -14.75 14.14 2.67
CA LEU A 130 -15.06 12.84 3.25
C LEU A 130 -16.47 12.34 2.93
N GLU A 131 -17.23 13.05 2.08
CA GLU A 131 -18.50 12.54 1.57
C GLU A 131 -18.23 11.30 0.71
N LEU A 132 -18.27 10.16 1.38
CA LEU A 132 -18.23 8.85 0.77
C LEU A 132 -19.55 8.64 0.03
N SER A 133 -19.54 8.76 -1.29
CA SER A 133 -20.64 8.43 -2.19
C SER A 133 -20.90 6.91 -2.26
#